data_9217606acb6152deca9a805d25702f69
#
_entry.id   9217606acb6152deca9a805d25702f69
#
_cell.length_a   1.000
_cell.length_b   1.000
_cell.length_c   1.000
_cell.angle_alpha   90.00
_cell.angle_beta   90.00
_cell.angle_gamma   90.00
#
_symmetry.space_group_name_H-M   'P 1'
#
loop_
_entity.id
_entity.type
_entity.pdbx_description
1 polymer ?
#
loop_
_entity_poly.entity_id
_entity_poly.type
_entity_poly.pdbx_seq_one_letter_code
_entity_poly.pdbx_strand_id
1 'polypeptide(L)'
;QVVLKELFQKGTSFASDLVKETGISMVTINSLLKDLVSEGMVTKGKLVQREIGRPAIEYCFNYKYSKSLLLALIEVNRQLELRSYHIDLKGTILAAQHQAFSEITPTVFQNLVRQSIEAFADVEQIAVLLPGKISEGVVTSSWYEKFDGWDLDQLFKEITPIPCFYQNDAHL
;
A
#
# COMPACT_ATOMS: atom_id res chain seq x y z
N GLN A 1 8.88 3.71 14.82
CA GLN A 1 10.29 3.54 15.09
C GLN A 1 11.13 4.51 14.24
N VAL A 2 12.04 5.26 14.87
CA VAL A 2 12.78 6.35 14.22
C VAL A 2 13.72 5.86 13.11
N VAL A 3 14.44 4.77 13.34
CA VAL A 3 15.39 4.20 12.37
C VAL A 3 14.67 3.72 11.11
N LEU A 4 13.54 3.03 11.27
CA LEU A 4 12.73 2.55 10.16
C LEU A 4 12.18 3.70 9.32
N LYS A 5 11.72 4.78 9.98
CA LYS A 5 11.23 5.99 9.32
C LYS A 5 12.32 6.67 8.48
N GLU A 6 13.53 6.80 9.02
CA GLU A 6 14.66 7.36 8.28
C GLU A 6 15.00 6.55 7.04
N LEU A 7 15.07 5.22 7.18
CA LEU A 7 15.31 4.32 6.04
C LEU A 7 14.18 4.37 5.02
N PHE A 8 12.93 4.44 5.46
CA PHE A 8 11.79 4.57 4.56
C PHE A 8 11.86 5.86 3.71
N GLN A 9 12.20 6.98 4.35
CA GLN A 9 12.27 8.28 3.67
C GLN A 9 13.45 8.37 2.69
N LYS A 10 14.60 7.78 3.04
CA LYS A 10 15.83 7.87 2.25
C LYS A 10 15.98 6.73 1.24
N GLY A 11 15.37 5.61 1.49
CA GLY A 11 15.54 4.38 0.72
C GLY A 11 16.77 3.57 1.14
N THR A 12 17.91 4.23 1.33
CA THR A 12 19.17 3.61 1.74
C THR A 12 19.86 4.45 2.81
N SER A 13 20.65 3.82 3.66
CA SER A 13 21.51 4.51 4.62
C SER A 13 22.61 3.60 5.15
N PHE A 14 23.57 4.19 5.87
CA PHE A 14 24.62 3.50 6.60
C PHE A 14 24.37 3.60 8.11
N ALA A 15 24.83 2.63 8.87
CA ALA A 15 24.67 2.63 10.33
C ALA A 15 25.24 3.91 10.96
N SER A 16 26.40 4.37 10.51
CA SER A 16 27.02 5.61 11.02
C SER A 16 26.19 6.88 10.73
N ASP A 17 25.52 6.93 9.60
CA ASP A 17 24.64 8.05 9.27
C ASP A 17 23.37 8.03 10.10
N LEU A 18 22.81 6.85 10.34
CA LEU A 18 21.67 6.67 11.23
C LEU A 18 21.99 7.10 12.68
N VAL A 19 23.20 6.83 13.17
CA VAL A 19 23.66 7.33 14.47
C VAL A 19 23.64 8.86 14.51
N LYS A 20 24.17 9.51 13.48
CA LYS A 20 24.22 10.98 13.39
C LYS A 20 22.84 11.60 13.34
N GLU A 21 21.93 11.00 12.60
CA GLU A 21 20.59 11.55 12.34
C GLU A 21 19.62 11.30 13.48
N THR A 22 19.75 10.17 14.16
CA THR A 22 18.82 9.76 15.23
C THR A 22 19.34 10.03 16.65
N GLY A 23 20.64 10.19 16.81
CA GLY A 23 21.29 10.29 18.14
C GLY A 23 21.33 8.95 18.90
N ILE A 24 20.91 7.86 18.29
CA ILE A 24 20.92 6.52 18.89
C ILE A 24 22.33 5.94 18.80
N SER A 25 22.77 5.21 19.83
CA SER A 25 24.11 4.61 19.87
C SER A 25 24.34 3.61 18.74
N MET A 26 25.58 3.46 18.30
CA MET A 26 25.98 2.50 17.26
C MET A 26 25.59 1.06 17.62
N VAL A 27 25.72 0.69 18.89
CA VAL A 27 25.35 -0.66 19.38
C VAL A 27 23.86 -0.90 19.18
N THR A 28 23.05 0.05 19.57
CA THR A 28 21.58 -0.02 19.40
C THR A 28 21.18 -0.02 17.93
N ILE A 29 21.78 0.86 17.12
CA ILE A 29 21.53 0.90 15.65
C ILE A 29 21.85 -0.46 15.02
N ASN A 30 22.99 -1.06 15.33
CA ASN A 30 23.38 -2.37 14.77
C ASN A 30 22.41 -3.48 15.19
N SER A 31 21.94 -3.47 16.44
CA SER A 31 20.93 -4.41 16.92
C SER A 31 19.60 -4.25 16.18
N LEU A 32 19.13 -3.02 16.06
CA LEU A 32 17.88 -2.72 15.33
C LEU A 32 17.97 -3.12 13.84
N LEU A 33 19.08 -2.81 13.19
CA LEU A 33 19.27 -3.19 11.78
C LEU A 33 19.29 -4.70 11.59
N LYS A 34 19.92 -5.44 12.54
CA LYS A 34 19.92 -6.90 12.52
C LYS A 34 18.50 -7.45 12.59
N ASP A 35 17.68 -6.92 13.49
CA ASP A 35 16.29 -7.34 13.66
C ASP A 35 15.46 -7.02 12.43
N LEU A 36 15.58 -5.81 11.88
CA LEU A 36 14.86 -5.39 10.66
C LEU A 36 15.25 -6.23 9.42
N VAL A 37 16.51 -6.61 9.31
CA VAL A 37 16.97 -7.53 8.26
C VAL A 37 16.39 -8.92 8.46
N SER A 38 16.37 -9.41 9.69
CA SER A 38 15.78 -10.72 10.02
C SER A 38 14.29 -10.76 9.70
N GLU A 39 13.57 -9.66 9.94
CA GLU A 39 12.14 -9.54 9.64
C GLU A 39 11.85 -9.28 8.14
N GLY A 40 12.86 -8.98 7.34
CA GLY A 40 12.71 -8.71 5.92
C GLY A 40 12.30 -7.27 5.55
N MET A 41 12.18 -6.39 6.53
CA MET A 41 11.84 -4.96 6.29
C MET A 41 13.00 -4.18 5.68
N VAL A 42 14.21 -4.62 5.94
CA VAL A 42 15.46 -4.02 5.48
C VAL A 42 16.34 -5.10 4.86
N THR A 43 17.05 -4.76 3.80
CA THR A 43 18.03 -5.65 3.18
C THR A 43 19.43 -5.07 3.32
N LYS A 44 20.41 -5.94 3.46
CA LYS A 44 21.83 -5.58 3.36
C LYS A 44 22.16 -5.39 1.90
N GLY A 45 22.62 -4.19 1.55
CA GLY A 45 23.13 -3.88 0.23
C GLY A 45 24.61 -4.20 0.08
N LYS A 46 25.26 -3.44 -0.76
CA LYS A 46 26.68 -3.61 -1.07
C LYS A 46 27.57 -3.01 0.02
N LEU A 47 28.80 -3.51 0.08
CA LEU A 47 29.89 -2.84 0.78
C LEU A 47 30.36 -1.67 -0.08
N VAL A 48 30.23 -0.46 0.44
CA VAL A 48 30.53 0.77 -0.28
C VAL A 48 31.76 1.43 0.33
N GLN A 49 32.73 1.79 -0.52
CA GLN A 49 33.88 2.60 -0.10
C GLN A 49 33.39 4.04 0.05
N ARG A 50 33.54 4.57 1.25
CA ARG A 50 33.20 5.96 1.55
C ARG A 50 34.42 6.85 1.37
N GLU A 51 34.21 8.15 1.11
CA GLU A 51 35.27 9.12 0.93
C GLU A 51 36.22 9.19 2.15
N ILE A 52 35.67 9.00 3.34
CA ILE A 52 36.43 8.97 4.60
C ILE A 52 36.04 7.72 5.39
N GLY A 53 37.03 6.90 5.76
CA GLY A 53 36.84 5.77 6.63
C GLY A 53 36.89 4.41 5.94
N ARG A 54 36.47 3.38 6.66
CA ARG A 54 36.40 2.00 6.17
C ARG A 54 35.16 1.81 5.29
N PRO A 55 35.22 0.86 4.34
CA PRO A 55 34.03 0.44 3.63
C PRO A 55 32.89 0.10 4.60
N ALA A 56 31.70 0.53 4.28
CA ALA A 56 30.52 0.33 5.11
C ALA A 56 29.41 -0.39 4.34
N ILE A 57 28.61 -1.18 5.04
CA ILE A 57 27.45 -1.85 4.45
C ILE A 57 26.32 -0.82 4.31
N GLU A 58 25.77 -0.74 3.10
CA GLU A 58 24.56 0.00 2.80
C GLU A 58 23.34 -0.83 3.21
N TYR A 59 22.42 -0.24 3.94
CA TYR A 59 21.13 -0.84 4.28
C TYR A 59 20.04 -0.21 3.46
N CYS A 60 19.18 -1.04 2.87
CA CYS A 60 18.11 -0.59 1.97
C CYS A 60 16.75 -0.94 2.56
N PHE A 61 15.83 0.02 2.54
CA PHE A 61 14.45 -0.26 2.89
C PHE A 61 13.83 -1.19 1.83
N ASN A 62 13.13 -2.24 2.29
CA ASN A 62 12.44 -3.16 1.39
C ASN A 62 11.00 -2.69 1.15
N TYR A 63 10.79 -1.87 0.12
CA TYR A 63 9.46 -1.37 -0.22
C TYR A 63 8.48 -2.47 -0.67
N LYS A 64 8.97 -3.64 -1.01
CA LYS A 64 8.15 -4.81 -1.36
C LYS A 64 7.78 -5.67 -0.16
N TYR A 65 8.18 -5.25 1.05
CA TYR A 65 7.84 -5.95 2.29
C TYR A 65 6.33 -6.11 2.48
N SER A 66 5.57 -5.07 2.15
CA SER A 66 4.12 -5.10 2.17
C SER A 66 3.57 -4.55 0.87
N LYS A 67 2.48 -5.13 0.40
CA LYS A 67 1.82 -4.76 -0.84
C LYS A 67 0.35 -4.48 -0.60
N SER A 68 -0.18 -3.51 -1.33
CA SER A 68 -1.56 -3.06 -1.24
C SER A 68 -2.27 -3.23 -2.57
N LEU A 69 -3.55 -3.51 -2.50
CA LEU A 69 -4.46 -3.46 -3.64
C LEU A 69 -5.23 -2.14 -3.59
N LEU A 70 -5.08 -1.32 -4.61
CA LEU A 70 -5.90 -0.13 -4.80
C LEU A 70 -7.00 -0.45 -5.80
N LEU A 71 -8.24 -0.34 -5.35
CA LEU A 71 -9.43 -0.49 -6.18
C LEU A 71 -10.04 0.88 -6.43
N ALA A 72 -10.17 1.26 -7.69
CA ALA A 72 -10.78 2.51 -8.09
C ALA A 72 -11.95 2.26 -9.03
N LEU A 73 -13.12 2.72 -8.63
CA LEU A 73 -14.30 2.71 -9.47
C LEU A 73 -14.42 4.05 -10.18
N ILE A 74 -14.33 4.03 -11.49
CA ILE A 74 -14.32 5.24 -12.32
C ILE A 74 -15.29 5.12 -13.50
N GLU A 75 -15.63 6.24 -14.06
CA GLU A 75 -16.37 6.31 -15.33
C GLU A 75 -15.44 6.79 -16.45
N VAL A 76 -15.36 6.00 -17.50
CA VAL A 76 -14.60 6.32 -18.70
C VAL A 76 -15.55 6.21 -19.92
N ASN A 77 -15.70 7.30 -20.65
CA ASN A 77 -16.56 7.34 -21.84
C ASN A 77 -18.01 6.84 -21.59
N ARG A 78 -18.57 7.21 -20.44
CA ARG A 78 -19.90 6.78 -19.96
C ARG A 78 -20.00 5.29 -19.65
N GLN A 79 -18.88 4.63 -19.47
CA GLN A 79 -18.82 3.25 -19.04
C GLN A 79 -18.13 3.17 -17.69
N LEU A 80 -18.68 2.36 -16.77
CA LEU A 80 -18.08 2.10 -15.49
C LEU A 80 -16.94 1.09 -15.63
N GLU A 81 -15.82 1.38 -14.97
CA GLU A 81 -14.67 0.49 -14.87
C GLU A 81 -14.24 0.33 -13.41
N LEU A 82 -13.92 -0.89 -13.03
CA LEU A 82 -13.15 -1.17 -11.82
C LEU A 82 -11.68 -1.32 -12.22
N ARG A 83 -10.85 -0.41 -11.76
CA ARG A 83 -9.40 -0.46 -11.91
C ARG A 83 -8.76 -1.00 -10.65
N SER A 84 -7.84 -1.92 -10.82
CA SER A 84 -7.14 -2.60 -9.73
C SER A 84 -5.64 -2.41 -9.92
N TYR A 85 -4.99 -1.89 -8.89
CA TYR A 85 -3.55 -1.64 -8.89
C TYR A 85 -2.89 -2.37 -7.74
N HIS A 86 -1.89 -3.16 -8.04
CA HIS A 86 -1.01 -3.79 -7.06
C HIS A 86 0.17 -2.86 -6.82
N ILE A 87 0.28 -2.30 -5.62
CA ILE A 87 1.27 -1.27 -5.28
C ILE A 87 2.15 -1.71 -4.11
N ASP A 88 3.40 -1.26 -4.13
CA ASP A 88 4.33 -1.45 -3.02
C ASP A 88 4.23 -0.30 -1.99
N LEU A 89 5.05 -0.34 -0.94
CA LEU A 89 5.08 0.68 0.11
C LEU A 89 5.56 2.05 -0.37
N LYS A 90 6.25 2.12 -1.51
CA LYS A 90 6.67 3.37 -2.13
C LYS A 90 5.56 4.01 -2.98
N GLY A 91 4.49 3.27 -3.25
CA GLY A 91 3.43 3.67 -4.18
C GLY A 91 3.72 3.30 -5.63
N THR A 92 4.74 2.49 -5.89
CA THR A 92 5.04 2.00 -7.22
C THR A 92 4.00 0.98 -7.66
N ILE A 93 3.43 1.17 -8.84
CA ILE A 93 2.50 0.23 -9.44
C ILE A 93 3.28 -0.96 -9.98
N LEU A 94 3.09 -2.12 -9.37
CA LEU A 94 3.73 -3.38 -9.77
C LEU A 94 2.96 -4.09 -10.86
N ALA A 95 1.63 -4.01 -10.81
CA ALA A 95 0.73 -4.56 -11.80
C ALA A 95 -0.60 -3.81 -11.78
N ALA A 96 -1.31 -3.83 -12.89
CA ALA A 96 -2.61 -3.18 -13.02
C ALA A 96 -3.53 -4.01 -13.91
N GLN A 97 -4.81 -3.96 -13.62
CA GLN A 97 -5.86 -4.49 -14.48
C GLN A 97 -7.10 -3.61 -14.42
N HIS A 98 -7.97 -3.73 -15.38
CA HIS A 98 -9.26 -3.06 -15.40
C HIS A 98 -10.34 -3.97 -15.94
N GLN A 99 -11.55 -3.76 -15.46
CA GLN A 99 -12.74 -4.48 -15.93
C GLN A 99 -13.86 -3.47 -16.14
N ALA A 100 -14.41 -3.45 -17.35
CA ALA A 100 -15.57 -2.64 -17.67
C ALA A 100 -16.86 -3.43 -17.41
N PHE A 101 -17.90 -2.73 -16.99
CA PHE A 101 -19.22 -3.33 -16.76
C PHE A 101 -20.32 -2.31 -17.05
N SER A 102 -21.49 -2.80 -17.47
CA SER A 102 -22.63 -1.96 -17.83
C SER A 102 -23.57 -1.71 -16.67
N GLU A 103 -23.72 -2.67 -15.77
CA GLU A 103 -24.52 -2.55 -14.57
C GLU A 103 -23.73 -3.04 -13.36
N ILE A 104 -23.88 -2.33 -12.24
CA ILE A 104 -23.28 -2.72 -10.99
C ILE A 104 -24.34 -2.96 -9.92
N THR A 105 -24.25 -4.14 -9.32
CA THR A 105 -24.97 -4.53 -8.10
C THR A 105 -23.95 -4.85 -7.03
N PRO A 106 -24.33 -4.89 -5.75
CA PRO A 106 -23.41 -5.34 -4.69
C PRO A 106 -22.76 -6.69 -5.01
N THR A 107 -23.50 -7.65 -5.54
CA THR A 107 -22.98 -8.98 -5.90
C THR A 107 -21.97 -8.91 -7.05
N VAL A 108 -22.24 -8.15 -8.10
CA VAL A 108 -21.32 -7.95 -9.21
C VAL A 108 -20.04 -7.28 -8.72
N PHE A 109 -20.16 -6.26 -7.89
CA PHE A 109 -19.03 -5.58 -7.27
C PHE A 109 -18.16 -6.55 -6.45
N GLN A 110 -18.78 -7.35 -5.58
CA GLN A 110 -18.07 -8.36 -4.78
C GLN A 110 -17.32 -9.37 -5.66
N ASN A 111 -17.92 -9.82 -6.75
CA ASN A 111 -17.28 -10.76 -7.68
C ASN A 111 -16.06 -10.13 -8.37
N LEU A 112 -16.17 -8.88 -8.81
CA LEU A 112 -15.06 -8.14 -9.40
C LEU A 112 -13.91 -7.92 -8.41
N VAL A 113 -14.24 -7.60 -7.17
CA VAL A 113 -13.25 -7.45 -6.09
C VAL A 113 -12.55 -8.77 -5.79
N ARG A 114 -13.28 -9.88 -5.69
CA ARG A 114 -12.68 -11.22 -5.50
C ARG A 114 -11.69 -11.55 -6.60
N GLN A 115 -12.06 -11.31 -7.85
CA GLN A 115 -11.17 -11.53 -8.99
C GLN A 115 -9.89 -10.69 -8.89
N SER A 116 -10.02 -9.44 -8.46
CA SER A 116 -8.87 -8.55 -8.26
C SER A 116 -7.96 -9.02 -7.12
N ILE A 117 -8.53 -9.51 -6.02
CA ILE A 117 -7.74 -10.06 -4.90
C ILE A 117 -7.02 -11.34 -5.32
N GLU A 118 -7.69 -12.23 -6.05
CA GLU A 118 -7.11 -13.47 -6.55
C GLU A 118 -6.00 -13.24 -7.59
N ALA A 119 -6.11 -12.17 -8.38
CA ALA A 119 -5.11 -11.83 -9.39
C ALA A 119 -3.79 -11.32 -8.80
N PHE A 120 -3.81 -10.79 -7.59
CA PHE A 120 -2.64 -10.18 -6.95
C PHE A 120 -2.34 -10.88 -5.63
N ALA A 121 -1.29 -11.70 -5.63
CA ALA A 121 -0.80 -12.37 -4.42
C ALA A 121 -0.19 -11.38 -3.42
N ASP A 122 -0.13 -11.79 -2.15
CA ASP A 122 0.55 -11.08 -1.07
C ASP A 122 -0.01 -9.68 -0.74
N VAL A 123 -1.30 -9.45 -0.97
CA VAL A 123 -1.99 -8.23 -0.58
C VAL A 123 -2.28 -8.27 0.91
N GLU A 124 -1.81 -7.26 1.64
CA GLU A 124 -2.01 -7.14 3.10
C GLU A 124 -3.05 -6.09 3.48
N GLN A 125 -3.38 -5.19 2.55
CA GLN A 125 -4.40 -4.17 2.73
C GLN A 125 -5.03 -3.77 1.41
N ILE A 126 -6.28 -3.31 1.48
CA ILE A 126 -7.05 -2.86 0.33
C ILE A 126 -7.46 -1.41 0.56
N ALA A 127 -7.16 -0.56 -0.39
CA ALA A 127 -7.68 0.81 -0.44
C ALA A 127 -8.71 0.91 -1.55
N VAL A 128 -9.85 1.51 -1.25
CA VAL A 128 -10.97 1.64 -2.16
C VAL A 128 -11.27 3.11 -2.43
N LEU A 129 -11.23 3.49 -3.69
CA LEU A 129 -11.65 4.80 -4.15
C LEU A 129 -12.99 4.67 -4.86
N LEU A 130 -14.00 5.32 -4.32
CA LEU A 130 -15.32 5.41 -4.93
C LEU A 130 -15.69 6.87 -5.18
N PRO A 131 -16.44 7.15 -6.25
CA PRO A 131 -17.00 8.47 -6.45
C PRO A 131 -18.10 8.71 -5.41
N GLY A 132 -17.98 9.80 -4.67
CA GLY A 132 -18.99 10.19 -3.68
C GLY A 132 -18.45 10.34 -2.26
N LYS A 133 -19.34 10.47 -1.31
CA LYS A 133 -19.01 10.57 0.12
C LYS A 133 -19.18 9.23 0.80
N ILE A 134 -18.20 8.87 1.60
CA ILE A 134 -18.23 7.68 2.44
C ILE A 134 -18.16 8.12 3.91
N SER A 135 -19.09 7.65 4.72
CA SER A 135 -19.12 7.91 6.14
C SER A 135 -19.30 6.58 6.89
N GLU A 136 -18.38 6.27 7.78
CA GLU A 136 -18.38 5.03 8.56
C GLU A 136 -18.53 3.76 7.71
N GLY A 137 -17.85 3.74 6.54
CA GLY A 137 -17.91 2.61 5.62
C GLY A 137 -19.15 2.56 4.73
N VAL A 138 -20.08 3.50 4.87
CA VAL A 138 -21.31 3.55 4.08
C VAL A 138 -21.23 4.67 3.04
N VAL A 139 -21.61 4.39 1.81
CA VAL A 139 -21.73 5.40 0.75
C VAL A 139 -22.98 6.24 1.01
N THR A 140 -22.78 7.50 1.39
CA THR A 140 -23.89 8.40 1.75
C THR A 140 -24.40 9.23 0.60
N SER A 141 -23.53 9.60 -0.33
CA SER A 141 -23.92 10.25 -1.57
C SER A 141 -22.86 10.00 -2.64
N SER A 142 -23.31 9.70 -3.84
CA SER A 142 -22.45 9.44 -4.99
C SER A 142 -23.04 10.13 -6.21
N TRP A 143 -22.20 10.51 -7.17
CA TRP A 143 -22.68 10.95 -8.49
C TRP A 143 -23.37 9.81 -9.26
N TYR A 144 -23.15 8.59 -8.82
CA TYR A 144 -23.83 7.40 -9.32
C TYR A 144 -24.78 6.88 -8.24
N GLU A 145 -26.04 7.25 -8.29
CA GLU A 145 -27.04 7.00 -7.25
C GLU A 145 -27.16 5.53 -6.83
N LYS A 146 -26.80 4.59 -7.72
CA LYS A 146 -26.85 3.16 -7.43
C LYS A 146 -25.91 2.73 -6.30
N PHE A 147 -24.90 3.53 -5.95
CA PHE A 147 -24.00 3.25 -4.83
C PHE A 147 -24.48 3.80 -3.50
N ASP A 148 -25.46 4.67 -3.52
CA ASP A 148 -25.96 5.30 -2.29
C ASP A 148 -26.54 4.24 -1.35
N GLY A 149 -26.09 4.29 -0.10
CA GLY A 149 -26.52 3.35 0.93
C GLY A 149 -25.74 2.03 0.97
N TRP A 150 -24.77 1.80 0.09
CA TRP A 150 -23.94 0.61 0.17
C TRP A 150 -23.08 0.61 1.42
N ASP A 151 -23.18 -0.46 2.20
CA ASP A 151 -22.30 -0.72 3.34
C ASP A 151 -21.06 -1.47 2.85
N LEU A 152 -20.00 -0.70 2.57
CA LEU A 152 -18.76 -1.23 2.04
C LEU A 152 -18.06 -2.14 3.06
N ASP A 153 -18.11 -1.79 4.34
CA ASP A 153 -17.52 -2.63 5.39
C ASP A 153 -18.11 -4.02 5.38
N GLN A 154 -19.41 -4.13 5.30
CA GLN A 154 -20.09 -5.43 5.25
C GLN A 154 -19.77 -6.16 3.95
N LEU A 155 -19.84 -5.49 2.80
CA LEU A 155 -19.55 -6.09 1.48
C LEU A 155 -18.14 -6.68 1.44
N PHE A 156 -17.15 -5.98 1.97
CA PHE A 156 -15.77 -6.48 2.01
C PHE A 156 -15.57 -7.57 3.05
N LYS A 157 -16.16 -7.46 4.23
CA LYS A 157 -16.07 -8.50 5.28
C LYS A 157 -16.63 -9.85 4.83
N GLU A 158 -17.63 -9.85 3.97
CA GLU A 158 -18.21 -11.08 3.40
C GLU A 158 -17.26 -11.82 2.46
N ILE A 159 -16.27 -11.13 1.87
CA ILE A 159 -15.43 -11.70 0.82
C ILE A 159 -13.94 -11.81 1.17
N THR A 160 -13.46 -11.07 2.15
CA THR A 160 -12.04 -11.07 2.50
C THR A 160 -11.81 -10.69 3.97
N PRO A 161 -10.83 -11.31 4.65
CA PRO A 161 -10.36 -10.87 5.96
C PRO A 161 -9.34 -9.72 5.88
N ILE A 162 -8.92 -9.31 4.69
CA ILE A 162 -7.92 -8.26 4.49
C ILE A 162 -8.50 -6.91 4.93
N PRO A 163 -7.75 -6.10 5.73
CA PRO A 163 -8.20 -4.77 6.12
C PRO A 163 -8.46 -3.87 4.91
N CYS A 164 -9.58 -3.15 4.95
CA CYS A 164 -10.00 -2.25 3.87
C CYS A 164 -10.10 -0.82 4.37
N PHE A 165 -9.67 0.12 3.53
CA PHE A 165 -9.74 1.55 3.76
C PHE A 165 -10.49 2.21 2.62
N TYR A 166 -11.40 3.13 2.95
CA TYR A 166 -12.27 3.77 1.96
C TYR A 166 -11.96 5.25 1.88
N GLN A 167 -11.91 5.78 0.67
CA GLN A 167 -11.68 7.19 0.44
C GLN A 167 -12.52 7.74 -0.72
N ASN A 168 -12.87 8.99 -0.58
CA ASN A 168 -13.51 9.80 -1.60
C ASN A 168 -12.50 10.13 -2.71
N ASP A 169 -12.92 10.02 -3.96
CA ASP A 169 -12.11 10.45 -5.10
C ASP A 169 -11.98 11.97 -5.22
N ALA A 170 -12.87 12.73 -4.57
CA ALA A 170 -12.88 14.21 -4.62
C ALA A 170 -11.70 14.88 -3.89
N HIS A 171 -10.83 14.14 -3.24
CA HIS A 171 -9.69 14.64 -2.46
C HIS A 171 -8.34 14.15 -2.99
N LEU A 172 -8.29 13.69 -4.20
CA LEU A 172 -7.05 13.31 -4.90
C LEU A 172 -6.46 14.47 -5.69
#